data_4adcd0d14724bcacb5149f8271ef8bbb
#
_entry.id   4adcd0d14724bcacb5149f8271ef8bbb
#
_cell.length_a   1.000
_cell.length_b   1.000
_cell.length_c   1.000
_cell.angle_alpha   90.00
_cell.angle_beta   90.00
_cell.angle_gamma   90.00
#
_symmetry.space_group_name_H-M   'P 1'
#
loop_
_entity.id
_entity.type
_entity.pdbx_description
1 polymer ?
#
loop_
_entity_poly.entity_id
_entity_poly.type
_entity_poly.pdbx_seq_one_letter_code
_entity_poly.pdbx_strand_id
1 'polypeptide(L)'
;MSFSTSISILLLSFFASITFNGFFRNIAKKNNILVDIPDKSRKFHFRATPLTGGISIFIASMVTGLLLNGLTGVPLDTNFSEKGFLKDVSFISNEISEKYQVNNQSYDVSLKKNNDSNSVLVDVGATNESSSSLEVTQNRDGNFEVLLPDGSKEIYKYKNGQVTKVTTEMMDILIPQKEQLNSVNIDIVTLSMLICGGFIVLFMIIDDLIGIRASIRLLFQALIVLLMILMSDEYISNLGNLVGDGDIKLGIFAIPFTIFCVVGLMNAFNMSDGLNGICASYAIVPLIFLMLFGHVKYGLLIPIGALIGFLAYNLGYFGKKRGVFLGDSGSNFIGFVVAMTCVNYSQTELTINPVTALWFVALPLLDCIGVFASRLIKGVMPFRPGRDH
;
A
#
# COMPACT_ATOMS: atom_id res chain seq x y z
N MET A 1 -12.98 5.53 -10.25
CA MET A 1 -13.71 6.10 -9.09
C MET A 1 -13.54 7.61 -9.04
N SER A 2 -14.52 8.35 -8.50
CA SER A 2 -14.48 9.81 -8.50
C SER A 2 -13.60 10.34 -7.36
N PHE A 3 -13.12 11.57 -7.48
CA PHE A 3 -12.42 12.31 -6.42
C PHE A 3 -13.22 12.32 -5.10
N SER A 4 -14.56 12.36 -5.19
CA SER A 4 -15.45 12.26 -4.03
C SER A 4 -15.30 10.95 -3.27
N THR A 5 -15.04 9.83 -3.94
CA THR A 5 -14.86 8.51 -3.29
C THR A 5 -13.57 8.47 -2.48
N SER A 6 -12.48 9.03 -3.01
CA SER A 6 -11.19 9.10 -2.29
C SER A 6 -11.30 9.90 -1.01
N ILE A 7 -11.98 11.05 -1.06
CA ILE A 7 -12.25 11.86 0.13
C ILE A 7 -13.14 11.10 1.13
N SER A 8 -14.15 10.37 0.64
CA SER A 8 -15.04 9.59 1.50
C SER A 8 -14.29 8.49 2.24
N ILE A 9 -13.37 7.78 1.58
CA ILE A 9 -12.53 6.75 2.20
C ILE A 9 -11.65 7.35 3.30
N LEU A 10 -10.97 8.44 2.99
CA LEU A 10 -10.11 9.13 3.94
C LEU A 10 -10.89 9.63 5.16
N LEU A 11 -12.06 10.26 4.95
CA LEU A 11 -12.91 10.73 6.02
C LEU A 11 -13.49 9.58 6.85
N LEU A 12 -13.92 8.48 6.23
CA LEU A 12 -14.43 7.31 6.93
C LEU A 12 -13.35 6.72 7.86
N SER A 13 -12.14 6.53 7.36
CA SER A 13 -11.02 6.04 8.16
C SER A 13 -10.63 7.01 9.28
N PHE A 14 -10.63 8.31 8.99
CA PHE A 14 -10.38 9.36 9.98
C PHE A 14 -11.39 9.31 11.14
N PHE A 15 -12.69 9.30 10.84
CA PHE A 15 -13.73 9.25 11.87
C PHE A 15 -13.74 7.90 12.62
N ALA A 16 -13.50 6.79 11.93
CA ALA A 16 -13.32 5.49 12.57
C ALA A 16 -12.16 5.54 13.58
N SER A 17 -11.01 6.09 13.19
CA SER A 17 -9.86 6.23 14.08
C SER A 17 -10.16 7.11 15.29
N ILE A 18 -10.83 8.25 15.11
CA ILE A 18 -11.27 9.09 16.24
C ILE A 18 -12.15 8.31 17.20
N THR A 19 -13.12 7.57 16.69
CA THR A 19 -14.07 6.79 17.49
C THR A 19 -13.34 5.70 18.30
N PHE A 20 -12.49 4.90 17.64
CA PHE A 20 -11.76 3.83 18.30
C PHE A 20 -10.71 4.35 19.28
N ASN A 21 -10.01 5.45 18.97
CA ASN A 21 -9.11 6.09 19.94
C ASN A 21 -9.86 6.55 21.20
N GLY A 22 -11.03 7.15 21.03
CA GLY A 22 -11.88 7.55 22.16
C GLY A 22 -12.33 6.34 22.99
N PHE A 23 -12.77 5.28 22.33
CA PHE A 23 -13.25 4.05 22.97
C PHE A 23 -12.15 3.32 23.75
N PHE A 24 -11.05 2.95 23.10
CA PHE A 24 -9.97 2.22 23.76
C PHE A 24 -9.27 3.04 24.83
N ARG A 25 -9.10 4.34 24.61
CA ARG A 25 -8.59 5.26 25.64
C ARG A 25 -9.45 5.23 26.91
N ASN A 26 -10.78 5.24 26.77
CA ASN A 26 -11.67 5.23 27.93
C ASN A 26 -11.60 3.89 28.68
N ILE A 27 -11.54 2.76 27.94
CA ILE A 27 -11.35 1.43 28.54
C ILE A 27 -10.01 1.35 29.26
N ALA A 28 -8.93 1.77 28.62
CA ALA A 28 -7.59 1.75 29.22
C ALA A 28 -7.53 2.53 30.52
N LYS A 29 -8.10 3.74 30.54
CA LYS A 29 -8.15 4.58 31.76
C LYS A 29 -9.05 4.00 32.86
N LYS A 30 -10.21 3.44 32.49
CA LYS A 30 -11.14 2.84 33.46
C LYS A 30 -10.53 1.64 34.17
N ASN A 31 -9.83 0.79 33.41
CA ASN A 31 -9.26 -0.46 33.92
C ASN A 31 -7.80 -0.31 34.34
N ASN A 32 -7.21 0.85 34.13
CA ASN A 32 -5.78 1.12 34.39
C ASN A 32 -4.83 0.13 33.68
N ILE A 33 -5.18 -0.26 32.43
CA ILE A 33 -4.45 -1.20 31.59
C ILE A 33 -3.88 -0.41 30.39
N LEU A 34 -2.66 -0.73 29.94
CA LEU A 34 -1.99 -0.03 28.84
C LEU A 34 -1.91 1.48 29.05
N VAL A 35 -1.53 1.89 30.24
CA VAL A 35 -1.39 3.30 30.60
C VAL A 35 0.06 3.58 30.95
N ASP A 36 0.69 4.49 30.20
CA ASP A 36 2.02 4.98 30.49
C ASP A 36 1.99 5.96 31.64
N ILE A 37 2.59 5.56 32.77
CA ILE A 37 2.68 6.37 33.98
C ILE A 37 3.97 7.21 33.92
N PRO A 38 3.89 8.52 34.17
CA PRO A 38 5.07 9.38 34.15
C PRO A 38 6.07 8.97 35.22
N ASP A 39 7.31 8.75 34.77
CA ASP A 39 8.47 8.56 35.66
C ASP A 39 9.38 9.78 35.54
N LYS A 40 9.64 10.45 36.69
CA LYS A 40 10.47 11.67 36.73
C LYS A 40 11.89 11.48 36.20
N SER A 41 12.37 10.23 36.13
CA SER A 41 13.74 9.92 35.71
C SER A 41 13.89 9.77 34.20
N ARG A 42 12.81 9.39 33.46
CA ARG A 42 12.90 8.98 32.03
C ARG A 42 11.88 9.61 31.09
N LYS A 43 10.72 10.08 31.61
CA LYS A 43 9.58 10.46 30.78
C LYS A 43 9.23 11.93 30.93
N PHE A 44 9.06 12.64 29.82
CA PHE A 44 8.77 14.07 29.82
C PHE A 44 7.29 14.42 29.96
N HIS A 45 6.38 13.43 29.93
CA HIS A 45 4.96 13.71 30.11
C HIS A 45 4.58 13.75 31.60
N PHE A 46 3.63 14.61 31.91
CA PHE A 46 3.20 14.88 33.29
C PHE A 46 1.93 14.11 33.70
N ARG A 47 1.39 13.26 32.81
CA ARG A 47 0.08 12.60 33.03
C ARG A 47 0.12 11.16 32.55
N ALA A 48 -0.59 10.30 33.26
CA ALA A 48 -0.86 8.93 32.84
C ALA A 48 -1.62 8.93 31.49
N THR A 49 -0.96 8.44 30.42
CA THR A 49 -1.45 8.50 29.05
C THR A 49 -1.60 7.08 28.49
N PRO A 50 -2.76 6.72 27.93
CA PRO A 50 -2.99 5.40 27.34
C PRO A 50 -2.12 5.12 26.10
N LEU A 51 -1.57 3.91 26.01
CA LEU A 51 -0.80 3.35 24.90
C LEU A 51 -1.74 2.61 23.94
N THR A 52 -2.81 3.25 23.50
CA THR A 52 -3.89 2.59 22.73
C THR A 52 -3.95 3.04 21.27
N GLY A 53 -2.98 3.85 20.83
CA GLY A 53 -2.96 4.38 19.47
C GLY A 53 -2.83 3.27 18.42
N GLY A 54 -1.92 2.32 18.63
CA GLY A 54 -1.69 1.22 17.69
C GLY A 54 -2.91 0.35 17.44
N ILE A 55 -3.55 -0.13 18.52
CA ILE A 55 -4.79 -0.93 18.38
C ILE A 55 -5.91 -0.13 17.70
N SER A 56 -6.00 1.17 18.00
CA SER A 56 -7.04 2.03 17.41
C SER A 56 -6.83 2.24 15.92
N ILE A 57 -5.61 2.47 15.48
CA ILE A 57 -5.25 2.63 14.06
C ILE A 57 -5.50 1.31 13.31
N PHE A 58 -5.05 0.18 13.86
CA PHE A 58 -5.24 -1.14 13.25
C PHE A 58 -6.73 -1.45 13.07
N ILE A 59 -7.55 -1.34 14.12
CA ILE A 59 -8.98 -1.65 14.05
C ILE A 59 -9.71 -0.66 13.15
N ALA A 60 -9.38 0.63 13.18
CA ALA A 60 -9.95 1.62 12.29
C ALA A 60 -9.66 1.27 10.82
N SER A 61 -8.42 0.90 10.51
CA SER A 61 -8.02 0.49 9.16
C SER A 61 -8.74 -0.78 8.72
N MET A 62 -8.79 -1.78 9.57
CA MET A 62 -9.48 -3.06 9.29
C MET A 62 -10.97 -2.85 9.05
N VAL A 63 -11.66 -2.15 9.94
CA VAL A 63 -13.11 -1.89 9.82
C VAL A 63 -13.43 -1.06 8.60
N THR A 64 -12.63 -0.02 8.32
CA THR A 64 -12.80 0.80 7.12
C THR A 64 -12.59 -0.02 5.85
N GLY A 65 -11.54 -0.84 5.79
CA GLY A 65 -11.28 -1.73 4.66
C GLY A 65 -12.39 -2.73 4.41
N LEU A 66 -12.87 -3.40 5.46
CA LEU A 66 -13.98 -4.36 5.37
C LEU A 66 -15.30 -3.69 4.95
N LEU A 67 -15.63 -2.52 5.50
CA LEU A 67 -16.82 -1.77 5.13
C LEU A 67 -16.77 -1.33 3.67
N LEU A 68 -15.63 -0.82 3.19
CA LEU A 68 -15.49 -0.42 1.80
C LEU A 68 -15.61 -1.61 0.85
N ASN A 69 -14.91 -2.70 1.14
CA ASN A 69 -15.00 -3.91 0.32
C ASN A 69 -16.44 -4.47 0.30
N GLY A 70 -17.09 -4.57 1.46
CA GLY A 70 -18.46 -5.08 1.58
C GLY A 70 -19.52 -4.17 0.95
N LEU A 71 -19.37 -2.84 1.00
CA LEU A 71 -20.35 -1.89 0.48
C LEU A 71 -20.17 -1.58 -1.01
N THR A 72 -18.93 -1.58 -1.49
CA THR A 72 -18.62 -1.14 -2.84
C THR A 72 -18.25 -2.28 -3.79
N GLY A 73 -17.89 -3.45 -3.25
CA GLY A 73 -17.35 -4.57 -4.02
C GLY A 73 -16.04 -4.26 -4.76
N VAL A 74 -15.43 -3.11 -4.46
CA VAL A 74 -14.19 -2.64 -5.11
C VAL A 74 -13.01 -3.19 -4.35
N PRO A 75 -12.12 -3.95 -5.01
CA PRO A 75 -10.86 -4.38 -4.41
C PRO A 75 -10.05 -3.17 -3.93
N LEU A 76 -9.39 -3.30 -2.76
CA LEU A 76 -8.63 -2.20 -2.13
C LEU A 76 -7.37 -1.81 -2.92
N ASP A 77 -6.95 -2.67 -3.83
CA ASP A 77 -5.79 -2.50 -4.71
C ASP A 77 -6.12 -1.95 -6.09
N THR A 78 -7.40 -1.58 -6.36
CA THR A 78 -7.74 -0.97 -7.66
C THR A 78 -6.98 0.32 -7.89
N ASN A 79 -6.23 0.36 -8.98
CA ASN A 79 -5.49 1.52 -9.44
C ASN A 79 -6.43 2.61 -9.98
N PHE A 80 -6.08 3.87 -9.74
CA PHE A 80 -6.79 5.03 -10.30
C PHE A 80 -6.75 5.03 -11.83
N SER A 81 -5.76 4.36 -12.45
CA SER A 81 -5.46 4.45 -13.87
C SER A 81 -6.41 3.68 -14.80
N GLU A 82 -7.17 2.70 -14.30
CA GLU A 82 -8.04 1.89 -15.18
C GLU A 82 -9.21 2.67 -15.81
N LYS A 83 -9.56 3.84 -15.28
CA LYS A 83 -10.56 4.71 -15.91
C LYS A 83 -9.99 5.97 -16.60
N GLY A 84 -8.74 6.31 -16.29
CA GLY A 84 -8.03 7.43 -16.91
C GLY A 84 -7.57 7.10 -18.33
N PHE A 85 -6.99 5.95 -18.52
CA PHE A 85 -6.34 5.56 -19.76
C PHE A 85 -7.28 5.56 -21.00
N LEU A 86 -8.54 5.17 -20.86
CA LEU A 86 -9.51 5.22 -21.94
C LEU A 86 -10.14 6.61 -22.17
N LYS A 87 -10.05 7.53 -21.22
CA LYS A 87 -10.42 8.94 -21.42
C LYS A 87 -9.33 9.73 -22.12
N ASP A 88 -8.08 9.34 -21.93
CA ASP A 88 -6.91 10.01 -22.54
C ASP A 88 -6.62 9.58 -23.97
N VAL A 89 -7.28 8.54 -24.49
CA VAL A 89 -7.27 8.22 -25.93
C VAL A 89 -7.76 9.41 -26.78
N SER A 90 -8.52 10.35 -26.21
CA SER A 90 -8.87 11.60 -26.88
C SER A 90 -7.69 12.58 -27.07
N PHE A 91 -6.55 12.35 -26.40
CA PHE A 91 -5.35 13.19 -26.47
C PHE A 91 -4.20 12.58 -27.26
N ILE A 92 -4.38 11.39 -27.85
CA ILE A 92 -3.34 10.78 -28.69
C ILE A 92 -3.24 11.62 -29.98
N SER A 93 -2.18 12.39 -30.05
CA SER A 93 -1.80 13.09 -31.26
C SER A 93 -1.27 12.08 -32.30
N ASN A 94 -2.03 11.88 -33.31
CA ASN A 94 -1.74 11.47 -34.68
C ASN A 94 -1.28 10.05 -34.99
N GLU A 95 -0.41 9.37 -34.31
CA GLU A 95 -0.01 8.00 -34.69
C GLU A 95 0.87 7.38 -33.61
N ILE A 96 0.53 6.18 -33.13
CA ILE A 96 1.38 5.39 -32.24
C ILE A 96 1.67 4.08 -32.96
N SER A 97 2.95 3.74 -33.14
CA SER A 97 3.37 2.44 -33.66
C SER A 97 4.20 1.71 -32.62
N GLU A 98 3.82 0.49 -32.28
CA GLU A 98 4.55 -0.39 -31.38
C GLU A 98 4.78 -1.77 -32.03
N LYS A 99 5.97 -2.36 -31.75
CA LYS A 99 6.34 -3.67 -32.25
C LYS A 99 6.06 -4.74 -31.21
N TYR A 100 5.27 -5.73 -31.58
CA TYR A 100 4.96 -6.87 -30.73
C TYR A 100 5.60 -8.15 -31.29
N GLN A 101 6.14 -9.00 -30.43
CA GLN A 101 6.60 -10.35 -30.80
C GLN A 101 5.65 -11.40 -30.22
N VAL A 102 5.02 -12.17 -31.08
CA VAL A 102 4.18 -13.30 -30.69
C VAL A 102 4.63 -14.52 -31.48
N ASN A 103 4.95 -15.62 -30.79
CA ASN A 103 5.39 -16.89 -31.40
C ASN A 103 6.53 -16.76 -32.44
N ASN A 104 7.56 -15.98 -32.15
CA ASN A 104 8.70 -15.70 -33.04
C ASN A 104 8.37 -14.91 -34.32
N GLN A 105 7.19 -14.33 -34.44
CA GLN A 105 6.84 -13.39 -35.50
C GLN A 105 6.73 -11.98 -34.92
N SER A 106 7.30 -10.99 -35.62
CA SER A 106 7.19 -9.57 -35.26
C SER A 106 6.00 -8.96 -36.00
N TYR A 107 5.14 -8.28 -35.25
CA TYR A 107 3.99 -7.54 -35.77
C TYR A 107 4.21 -6.05 -35.47
N ASP A 108 4.05 -5.22 -36.51
CA ASP A 108 3.95 -3.78 -36.38
C ASP A 108 2.47 -3.41 -36.22
N VAL A 109 2.10 -2.83 -35.07
CA VAL A 109 0.74 -2.37 -34.81
C VAL A 109 0.76 -0.85 -34.78
N SER A 110 0.04 -0.21 -35.72
CA SER A 110 -0.15 1.23 -35.69
C SER A 110 -1.61 1.58 -35.40
N LEU A 111 -1.81 2.56 -34.51
CA LEU A 111 -3.10 3.09 -34.11
C LEU A 111 -3.27 4.47 -34.71
N LYS A 112 -4.28 4.68 -35.51
CA LYS A 112 -4.58 5.96 -36.16
C LYS A 112 -6.00 6.41 -35.86
N LYS A 113 -6.16 7.59 -35.28
CA LYS A 113 -7.49 8.15 -35.00
C LYS A 113 -8.15 8.60 -36.31
N ASN A 114 -9.37 8.14 -36.54
CA ASN A 114 -10.16 8.63 -37.67
C ASN A 114 -10.79 9.99 -37.28
N ASN A 115 -10.45 11.07 -37.99
CA ASN A 115 -10.88 12.42 -37.69
C ASN A 115 -12.41 12.65 -37.91
N ASP A 116 -13.07 11.78 -38.62
CA ASP A 116 -14.50 11.94 -39.00
C ASP A 116 -15.45 11.06 -38.20
N SER A 117 -14.91 10.14 -37.40
CA SER A 117 -15.68 9.23 -36.55
C SER A 117 -14.95 8.98 -35.20
N ASN A 118 -15.72 8.65 -34.17
CA ASN A 118 -15.13 8.25 -32.87
C ASN A 118 -14.52 6.84 -32.93
N SER A 119 -13.87 6.50 -34.04
CA SER A 119 -13.24 5.22 -34.32
C SER A 119 -11.73 5.34 -34.40
N VAL A 120 -11.03 4.26 -34.07
CA VAL A 120 -9.59 4.12 -34.20
C VAL A 120 -9.32 3.06 -35.25
N LEU A 121 -8.55 3.40 -36.25
CA LEU A 121 -8.01 2.45 -37.21
C LEU A 121 -6.80 1.76 -36.63
N VAL A 122 -6.83 0.45 -36.56
CA VAL A 122 -5.73 -0.40 -36.10
C VAL A 122 -5.14 -1.11 -37.29
N ASP A 123 -3.96 -0.70 -37.70
CA ASP A 123 -3.22 -1.42 -38.76
C ASP A 123 -2.27 -2.43 -38.13
N VAL A 124 -2.44 -3.70 -38.47
CA VAL A 124 -1.57 -4.80 -38.04
C VAL A 124 -0.81 -5.31 -39.24
N GLY A 125 0.48 -5.02 -39.33
CA GLY A 125 1.38 -5.53 -40.39
C GLY A 125 2.27 -6.63 -39.83
N ALA A 126 2.22 -7.83 -40.38
CA ALA A 126 3.27 -8.81 -40.19
C ALA A 126 4.42 -8.49 -41.16
N THR A 127 5.66 -8.61 -40.68
CA THR A 127 6.89 -8.23 -41.44
C THR A 127 7.03 -8.91 -42.82
N ASN A 128 6.16 -9.84 -43.17
CA ASN A 128 6.20 -10.58 -44.45
C ASN A 128 4.85 -10.75 -45.18
N GLU A 129 3.76 -10.13 -44.74
CA GLU A 129 2.46 -10.26 -45.35
C GLU A 129 1.69 -8.92 -45.40
N SER A 130 0.71 -8.80 -46.31
CA SER A 130 -0.10 -7.60 -46.50
C SER A 130 -0.78 -7.12 -45.21
N SER A 131 -0.61 -5.84 -44.87
CA SER A 131 -1.28 -5.18 -43.75
C SER A 131 -2.80 -5.25 -43.86
N SER A 132 -3.47 -5.70 -42.82
CA SER A 132 -4.92 -5.64 -42.70
C SER A 132 -5.31 -4.50 -41.75
N SER A 133 -6.12 -3.57 -42.24
CA SER A 133 -6.69 -2.49 -41.43
C SER A 133 -8.03 -2.95 -40.83
N LEU A 134 -8.15 -2.78 -39.52
CA LEU A 134 -9.35 -3.09 -38.74
C LEU A 134 -9.94 -1.79 -38.19
N GLU A 135 -11.23 -1.56 -38.35
CA GLU A 135 -11.90 -0.42 -37.77
C GLU A 135 -12.49 -0.81 -36.40
N VAL A 136 -12.03 -0.13 -35.34
CA VAL A 136 -12.44 -0.39 -33.97
C VAL A 136 -13.25 0.79 -33.44
N THR A 137 -14.52 0.55 -33.07
CA THR A 137 -15.42 1.54 -32.48
C THR A 137 -15.72 1.19 -31.03
N GLN A 138 -15.73 2.19 -30.17
CA GLN A 138 -16.14 1.99 -28.78
C GLN A 138 -17.64 2.24 -28.60
N ASN A 139 -18.38 1.23 -28.12
CA ASN A 139 -19.80 1.31 -27.82
C ASN A 139 -20.04 2.10 -26.52
N ARG A 140 -21.28 2.62 -26.34
CA ARG A 140 -21.72 3.35 -25.14
C ARG A 140 -21.54 2.55 -23.83
N ASP A 141 -21.49 1.24 -23.92
CA ASP A 141 -21.30 0.31 -22.80
C ASP A 141 -19.82 0.04 -22.49
N GLY A 142 -18.88 0.69 -23.18
CA GLY A 142 -17.44 0.55 -22.99
C GLY A 142 -16.83 -0.71 -23.64
N ASN A 143 -17.57 -1.44 -24.48
CA ASN A 143 -17.08 -2.56 -25.26
C ASN A 143 -16.51 -2.07 -26.60
N PHE A 144 -15.53 -2.80 -27.15
CA PHE A 144 -14.95 -2.51 -28.45
C PHE A 144 -15.62 -3.36 -29.53
N GLU A 145 -16.19 -2.72 -30.54
CA GLU A 145 -16.70 -3.39 -31.75
C GLU A 145 -15.63 -3.33 -32.85
N VAL A 146 -15.19 -4.48 -33.32
CA VAL A 146 -14.20 -4.61 -34.38
C VAL A 146 -14.94 -5.05 -35.65
N LEU A 147 -14.87 -4.22 -36.69
CA LEU A 147 -15.39 -4.56 -38.00
C LEU A 147 -14.31 -5.30 -38.79
N LEU A 148 -14.56 -6.58 -39.10
CA LEU A 148 -13.65 -7.40 -39.89
C LEU A 148 -13.77 -7.10 -41.40
N PRO A 149 -12.75 -7.41 -42.24
CA PRO A 149 -12.77 -7.15 -43.69
C PRO A 149 -13.88 -7.88 -44.44
N ASP A 150 -14.43 -8.95 -43.88
CA ASP A 150 -15.57 -9.70 -44.39
C ASP A 150 -16.93 -9.08 -44.07
N GLY A 151 -16.94 -7.95 -43.35
CA GLY A 151 -18.15 -7.25 -42.91
C GLY A 151 -18.77 -7.81 -41.62
N SER A 152 -18.18 -8.83 -41.00
CA SER A 152 -18.63 -9.34 -39.74
C SER A 152 -18.18 -8.43 -38.59
N LYS A 153 -18.99 -8.36 -37.52
CA LYS A 153 -18.68 -7.58 -36.32
C LYS A 153 -18.33 -8.51 -35.20
N GLU A 154 -17.18 -8.24 -34.55
CA GLU A 154 -16.78 -8.92 -33.35
C GLU A 154 -16.77 -7.94 -32.17
N ILE A 155 -17.28 -8.37 -31.01
CA ILE A 155 -17.33 -7.54 -29.80
C ILE A 155 -16.28 -8.07 -28.83
N TYR A 156 -15.40 -7.17 -28.36
CA TYR A 156 -14.35 -7.45 -27.41
C TYR A 156 -14.60 -6.68 -26.12
N LYS A 157 -14.42 -7.34 -24.98
CA LYS A 157 -14.48 -6.72 -23.66
C LYS A 157 -13.10 -6.69 -23.05
N TYR A 158 -12.70 -5.51 -22.61
CA TYR A 158 -11.45 -5.34 -21.86
C TYR A 158 -11.75 -5.39 -20.37
N LYS A 159 -11.16 -6.34 -19.66
CA LYS A 159 -11.28 -6.44 -18.20
C LYS A 159 -9.97 -6.97 -17.62
N ASN A 160 -9.42 -6.27 -16.61
CA ASN A 160 -8.21 -6.67 -15.87
C ASN A 160 -6.98 -6.94 -16.76
N GLY A 161 -6.70 -6.08 -17.73
CA GLY A 161 -5.53 -6.27 -18.61
C GLY A 161 -5.70 -7.39 -19.66
N GLN A 162 -6.84 -8.07 -19.71
CA GLN A 162 -7.12 -9.12 -20.68
C GLN A 162 -8.27 -8.72 -21.63
N VAL A 163 -8.04 -8.96 -22.90
CA VAL A 163 -9.07 -8.79 -23.95
C VAL A 163 -9.77 -10.13 -24.13
N THR A 164 -11.07 -10.16 -23.88
CA THR A 164 -11.91 -11.34 -24.11
C THR A 164 -12.86 -11.08 -25.25
N LYS A 165 -12.89 -12.00 -26.23
CA LYS A 165 -13.87 -11.98 -27.34
C LYS A 165 -15.23 -12.36 -26.77
N VAL A 166 -16.25 -11.52 -27.00
CA VAL A 166 -17.62 -11.76 -26.59
C VAL A 166 -18.37 -12.27 -27.80
N THR A 167 -18.61 -13.57 -27.90
CA THR A 167 -19.52 -14.16 -28.88
C THR A 167 -20.97 -13.99 -28.43
N THR A 168 -21.92 -13.96 -29.38
CA THR A 168 -23.35 -13.77 -29.10
C THR A 168 -23.90 -14.80 -28.08
N GLU A 169 -23.35 -16.01 -28.07
CA GLU A 169 -23.72 -17.07 -27.11
C GLU A 169 -23.19 -16.78 -25.70
N MET A 170 -22.14 -15.99 -25.53
CA MET A 170 -21.66 -15.53 -24.22
C MET A 170 -22.45 -14.34 -23.68
N MET A 171 -23.21 -13.61 -24.50
CA MET A 171 -24.05 -12.52 -24.03
C MET A 171 -25.16 -13.01 -23.10
N ASP A 172 -25.73 -14.20 -23.33
CA ASP A 172 -26.76 -14.80 -22.47
C ASP A 172 -26.20 -15.31 -21.13
N ILE A 173 -24.89 -15.59 -21.08
CA ILE A 173 -24.17 -16.00 -19.85
C ILE A 173 -23.64 -14.78 -19.08
N LEU A 174 -23.46 -13.63 -19.75
CA LEU A 174 -22.94 -12.39 -19.18
C LEU A 174 -24.01 -11.40 -18.74
N ILE A 175 -25.31 -11.76 -18.85
CA ILE A 175 -26.37 -11.06 -18.09
C ILE A 175 -25.97 -11.18 -16.62
N PRO A 176 -25.73 -10.06 -15.92
CA PRO A 176 -25.18 -10.11 -14.58
C PRO A 176 -26.12 -10.95 -13.72
N GLN A 177 -25.66 -12.12 -13.31
CA GLN A 177 -26.24 -12.77 -12.16
C GLN A 177 -26.05 -11.79 -11.01
N LYS A 178 -27.14 -11.13 -10.68
CA LYS A 178 -27.28 -10.14 -9.61
C LYS A 178 -27.02 -10.74 -8.21
N GLU A 179 -26.45 -11.94 -8.15
CA GLU A 179 -26.31 -12.77 -6.95
C GLU A 179 -24.88 -13.09 -6.51
N GLN A 180 -23.87 -12.36 -6.97
CA GLN A 180 -22.53 -12.44 -6.35
C GLN A 180 -22.14 -11.14 -5.63
N LEU A 181 -23.06 -10.59 -4.85
CA LEU A 181 -22.81 -9.41 -4.04
C LEU A 181 -22.12 -9.68 -2.71
N ASN A 182 -21.70 -10.91 -2.41
CA ASN A 182 -21.19 -11.30 -1.09
C ASN A 182 -19.82 -12.00 -1.07
N SER A 183 -19.03 -11.95 -2.11
CA SER A 183 -17.64 -12.35 -1.99
C SER A 183 -16.80 -11.11 -1.64
N VAL A 184 -16.32 -11.05 -0.40
CA VAL A 184 -15.30 -10.08 0.03
C VAL A 184 -14.03 -10.42 -0.75
N ASN A 185 -13.80 -9.76 -1.88
CA ASN A 185 -12.56 -9.90 -2.66
C ASN A 185 -11.47 -9.04 -2.03
N ILE A 186 -10.79 -9.58 -1.03
CA ILE A 186 -9.58 -8.97 -0.47
C ILE A 186 -8.40 -9.61 -1.21
N ASP A 187 -7.55 -8.76 -1.78
CA ASP A 187 -6.27 -9.16 -2.35
C ASP A 187 -5.39 -9.87 -1.31
N ILE A 188 -4.61 -10.88 -1.77
CA ILE A 188 -3.78 -11.70 -0.88
C ILE A 188 -2.74 -10.87 -0.13
N VAL A 189 -2.18 -9.82 -0.75
CA VAL A 189 -1.20 -8.93 -0.11
C VAL A 189 -1.87 -8.15 1.03
N THR A 190 -3.03 -7.56 0.76
CA THR A 190 -3.83 -6.83 1.77
C THR A 190 -4.27 -7.76 2.91
N LEU A 191 -4.72 -8.97 2.60
CA LEU A 191 -5.09 -9.96 3.61
C LEU A 191 -3.91 -10.36 4.48
N SER A 192 -2.76 -10.62 3.85
CA SER A 192 -1.51 -10.95 4.56
C SER A 192 -1.05 -9.82 5.45
N MET A 193 -1.13 -8.56 4.98
CA MET A 193 -0.83 -7.37 5.79
C MET A 193 -1.76 -7.24 7.00
N LEU A 194 -3.06 -7.52 6.85
CA LEU A 194 -4.03 -7.48 7.96
C LEU A 194 -3.73 -8.57 8.99
N ILE A 195 -3.47 -9.80 8.55
CA ILE A 195 -3.17 -10.92 9.45
C ILE A 195 -1.85 -10.68 10.19
N CYS A 196 -0.77 -10.41 9.47
CA CYS A 196 0.55 -10.18 10.06
C CYS A 196 0.56 -8.91 10.92
N GLY A 197 -0.09 -7.83 10.46
CA GLY A 197 -0.26 -6.61 11.24
C GLY A 197 -1.03 -6.83 12.54
N GLY A 198 -2.09 -7.65 12.50
CA GLY A 198 -2.83 -8.07 13.68
C GLY A 198 -1.97 -8.82 14.70
N PHE A 199 -1.14 -9.77 14.25
CA PHE A 199 -0.18 -10.46 15.10
C PHE A 199 0.85 -9.51 15.71
N ILE A 200 1.38 -8.54 14.93
CA ILE A 200 2.31 -7.53 15.45
C ILE A 200 1.63 -6.71 16.55
N VAL A 201 0.43 -6.19 16.29
CA VAL A 201 -0.30 -5.38 17.29
C VAL A 201 -0.56 -6.18 18.56
N LEU A 202 -1.04 -7.42 18.45
CA LEU A 202 -1.31 -8.27 19.62
C LEU A 202 -0.06 -8.57 20.43
N PHE A 203 1.03 -8.97 19.77
CA PHE A 203 2.30 -9.28 20.43
C PHE A 203 2.90 -8.05 21.11
N MET A 204 2.89 -6.90 20.43
CA MET A 204 3.45 -5.67 21.01
C MET A 204 2.58 -5.09 22.12
N ILE A 205 1.26 -5.34 22.14
CA ILE A 205 0.42 -5.05 23.32
C ILE A 205 0.88 -5.88 24.53
N ILE A 206 1.20 -7.15 24.31
CA ILE A 206 1.76 -7.99 25.38
C ILE A 206 3.12 -7.45 25.84
N ASP A 207 3.96 -6.99 24.92
CA ASP A 207 5.23 -6.34 25.24
C ASP A 207 5.04 -5.05 26.06
N ASP A 208 4.10 -4.19 25.68
CA ASP A 208 3.74 -2.98 26.43
C ASP A 208 3.26 -3.31 27.87
N LEU A 209 2.69 -4.52 28.11
CA LEU A 209 2.21 -4.95 29.42
C LEU A 209 3.29 -5.58 30.32
N ILE A 210 4.15 -6.44 29.75
CA ILE A 210 5.07 -7.27 30.53
C ILE A 210 6.56 -6.96 30.31
N GLY A 211 6.91 -6.19 29.26
CA GLY A 211 8.29 -5.82 28.94
C GLY A 211 9.12 -7.01 28.44
N ILE A 212 8.93 -7.42 27.20
CA ILE A 212 9.62 -8.55 26.56
C ILE A 212 11.08 -8.16 26.23
N ARG A 213 11.99 -9.13 26.30
CA ARG A 213 13.41 -8.93 25.93
C ARG A 213 13.52 -8.54 24.44
N ALA A 214 14.41 -7.58 24.13
CA ALA A 214 14.61 -7.09 22.76
C ALA A 214 14.91 -8.20 21.73
N SER A 215 15.68 -9.24 22.12
CA SER A 215 15.98 -10.38 21.23
C SER A 215 14.74 -11.19 20.85
N ILE A 216 13.80 -11.35 21.79
CA ILE A 216 12.53 -12.07 21.51
C ILE A 216 11.65 -11.21 20.59
N ARG A 217 11.60 -9.89 20.79
CA ARG A 217 10.90 -8.97 19.90
C ARG A 217 11.44 -9.03 18.48
N LEU A 218 12.76 -8.94 18.31
CA LEU A 218 13.42 -9.04 17.00
C LEU A 218 13.13 -10.38 16.30
N LEU A 219 13.21 -11.49 17.05
CA LEU A 219 12.89 -12.82 16.50
C LEU A 219 11.44 -12.88 16.06
N PHE A 220 10.51 -12.40 16.86
CA PHE A 220 9.08 -12.37 16.50
C PHE A 220 8.82 -11.51 15.26
N GLN A 221 9.40 -10.30 15.20
CA GLN A 221 9.30 -9.44 14.04
C GLN A 221 9.82 -10.15 12.77
N ALA A 222 10.98 -10.82 12.85
CA ALA A 222 11.56 -11.57 11.73
C ALA A 222 10.65 -12.72 11.28
N LEU A 223 10.05 -13.47 12.22
CA LEU A 223 9.12 -14.55 11.91
C LEU A 223 7.82 -14.04 11.25
N ILE A 224 7.29 -12.92 11.70
CA ILE A 224 6.09 -12.33 11.08
C ILE A 224 6.39 -11.79 9.67
N VAL A 225 7.54 -11.16 9.47
CA VAL A 225 7.95 -10.72 8.13
C VAL A 225 8.15 -11.93 7.20
N LEU A 226 8.77 -13.01 7.70
CA LEU A 226 8.88 -14.26 6.94
C LEU A 226 7.49 -14.82 6.60
N LEU A 227 6.57 -14.84 7.55
CA LEU A 227 5.18 -15.27 7.31
C LEU A 227 4.51 -14.41 6.23
N MET A 228 4.68 -13.08 6.28
CA MET A 228 4.17 -12.16 5.27
C MET A 228 4.71 -12.52 3.88
N ILE A 229 6.03 -12.74 3.76
CA ILE A 229 6.66 -13.14 2.50
C ILE A 229 6.08 -14.46 1.97
N LEU A 230 5.93 -15.47 2.85
CA LEU A 230 5.38 -16.78 2.47
C LEU A 230 3.91 -16.73 2.05
N MET A 231 3.13 -15.78 2.58
CA MET A 231 1.72 -15.63 2.23
C MET A 231 1.50 -14.81 0.95
N SER A 232 2.32 -13.80 0.71
CA SER A 232 2.11 -12.81 -0.36
C SER A 232 3.12 -12.87 -1.50
N ASP A 233 4.22 -13.62 -1.34
CA ASP A 233 5.38 -13.66 -2.25
C ASP A 233 6.04 -12.29 -2.48
N GLU A 234 5.83 -11.35 -1.53
CA GLU A 234 6.36 -9.98 -1.59
C GLU A 234 7.72 -9.89 -0.90
N TYR A 235 8.80 -9.75 -1.66
CA TYR A 235 10.15 -9.58 -1.13
C TYR A 235 11.07 -8.81 -2.09
N ILE A 236 12.15 -8.25 -1.57
CA ILE A 236 13.15 -7.50 -2.35
C ILE A 236 14.03 -8.48 -3.11
N SER A 237 13.76 -8.67 -4.39
CA SER A 237 14.54 -9.54 -5.29
C SER A 237 15.62 -8.78 -6.04
N ASN A 238 15.40 -7.48 -6.30
CA ASN A 238 16.20 -6.62 -7.14
C ASN A 238 16.34 -5.24 -6.50
N LEU A 239 17.57 -4.70 -6.48
CA LEU A 239 17.86 -3.34 -5.97
C LEU A 239 17.83 -2.27 -7.07
N GLY A 240 17.57 -2.66 -8.31
CA GLY A 240 17.68 -1.78 -9.47
C GLY A 240 19.11 -1.55 -9.93
N ASN A 241 19.27 -0.69 -10.91
CA ASN A 241 20.58 -0.32 -11.44
C ASN A 241 21.20 0.80 -10.59
N LEU A 242 22.06 0.44 -9.62
CA LEU A 242 22.72 1.39 -8.72
C LEU A 242 24.06 1.91 -9.24
N VAL A 243 24.74 1.14 -10.09
CA VAL A 243 26.14 1.39 -10.46
C VAL A 243 26.31 1.64 -11.97
N GLY A 244 25.26 1.43 -12.76
CA GLY A 244 25.33 1.61 -14.22
C GLY A 244 25.52 0.31 -15.02
N ASP A 245 25.88 -0.79 -14.37
CA ASP A 245 26.21 -2.07 -15.02
C ASP A 245 25.02 -3.05 -15.08
N GLY A 246 23.78 -2.56 -14.89
CA GLY A 246 22.56 -3.36 -14.85
C GLY A 246 22.01 -3.58 -13.45
N ASP A 247 20.92 -4.32 -13.36
CA ASP A 247 20.20 -4.55 -12.12
C ASP A 247 20.92 -5.49 -11.17
N ILE A 248 21.00 -5.10 -9.89
CA ILE A 248 21.59 -5.90 -8.83
C ILE A 248 20.54 -6.86 -8.29
N LYS A 249 20.61 -8.14 -8.68
CA LYS A 249 19.73 -9.20 -8.21
C LYS A 249 20.29 -9.86 -6.94
N LEU A 250 19.46 -9.99 -5.92
CA LEU A 250 19.88 -10.53 -4.61
C LEU A 250 19.92 -12.06 -4.54
N GLY A 251 19.23 -12.77 -5.44
CA GLY A 251 19.20 -14.23 -5.48
C GLY A 251 18.82 -14.83 -4.11
N ILE A 252 19.65 -15.74 -3.59
CA ILE A 252 19.41 -16.43 -2.29
C ILE A 252 19.35 -15.47 -1.09
N PHE A 253 19.91 -14.27 -1.19
CA PHE A 253 19.90 -13.27 -0.13
C PHE A 253 18.61 -12.42 -0.12
N ALA A 254 17.72 -12.57 -1.10
CA ALA A 254 16.52 -11.76 -1.22
C ALA A 254 15.63 -11.77 0.04
N ILE A 255 15.27 -12.97 0.53
CA ILE A 255 14.43 -13.12 1.72
C ILE A 255 15.13 -12.62 3.00
N PRO A 256 16.37 -13.06 3.33
CA PRO A 256 17.08 -12.53 4.49
C PRO A 256 17.26 -11.01 4.47
N PHE A 257 17.54 -10.45 3.30
CA PHE A 257 17.69 -9.00 3.13
C PHE A 257 16.38 -8.27 3.34
N THR A 258 15.27 -8.79 2.80
CA THR A 258 13.93 -8.22 3.03
C THR A 258 13.58 -8.22 4.52
N ILE A 259 13.80 -9.33 5.22
CA ILE A 259 13.56 -9.42 6.66
C ILE A 259 14.39 -8.36 7.39
N PHE A 260 15.66 -8.23 7.05
CA PHE A 260 16.56 -7.23 7.65
C PHE A 260 16.04 -5.80 7.43
N CYS A 261 15.65 -5.44 6.20
CA CYS A 261 15.14 -4.12 5.86
C CYS A 261 13.82 -3.80 6.59
N VAL A 262 12.86 -4.73 6.56
CA VAL A 262 11.54 -4.52 7.17
C VAL A 262 11.65 -4.45 8.69
N VAL A 263 12.35 -5.38 9.33
CA VAL A 263 12.57 -5.36 10.79
C VAL A 263 13.37 -4.12 11.20
N GLY A 264 14.37 -3.73 10.41
CA GLY A 264 15.14 -2.52 10.61
C GLY A 264 14.25 -1.27 10.62
N LEU A 265 13.35 -1.15 9.64
CA LEU A 265 12.42 -0.04 9.55
C LEU A 265 11.37 -0.05 10.68
N MET A 266 10.83 -1.21 11.05
CA MET A 266 9.93 -1.35 12.21
C MET A 266 10.58 -0.79 13.48
N ASN A 267 11.85 -1.15 13.72
CA ASN A 267 12.58 -0.66 14.90
C ASN A 267 12.95 0.83 14.76
N ALA A 268 13.24 1.33 13.56
CA ALA A 268 13.46 2.76 13.32
C ALA A 268 12.21 3.60 13.68
N PHE A 269 11.03 3.14 13.28
CA PHE A 269 9.76 3.77 13.66
C PHE A 269 9.53 3.71 15.17
N ASN A 270 9.82 2.57 15.82
CA ASN A 270 9.69 2.43 17.27
C ASN A 270 10.62 3.37 18.01
N MET A 271 11.86 3.54 17.55
CA MET A 271 12.81 4.50 18.13
C MET A 271 12.37 5.95 17.93
N SER A 272 11.71 6.28 16.84
CA SER A 272 11.22 7.63 16.51
C SER A 272 9.96 8.02 17.30
N ASP A 273 9.30 7.10 18.02
CA ASP A 273 8.08 7.37 18.81
C ASP A 273 8.39 8.03 20.18
N GLY A 274 9.39 8.89 20.21
CA GLY A 274 9.76 9.64 21.42
C GLY A 274 8.99 10.95 21.63
N LEU A 275 8.43 11.53 20.57
CA LEU A 275 7.73 12.82 20.59
C LEU A 275 6.38 12.71 19.87
N ASN A 276 5.39 13.44 20.41
CA ASN A 276 4.05 13.46 19.83
C ASN A 276 4.06 13.87 18.36
N GLY A 277 3.40 13.12 17.54
CA GLY A 277 3.18 13.37 16.12
C GLY A 277 4.30 12.91 15.19
N ILE A 278 5.54 12.72 15.66
CA ILE A 278 6.69 12.43 14.80
C ILE A 278 6.52 11.08 14.09
N CYS A 279 6.31 10.01 14.85
CA CYS A 279 6.18 8.65 14.29
C CYS A 279 5.05 8.56 13.26
N ALA A 280 3.86 9.10 13.58
CA ALA A 280 2.73 9.11 12.67
C ALA A 280 3.01 9.98 11.41
N SER A 281 3.70 11.11 11.55
CA SER A 281 4.09 11.94 10.40
C SER A 281 5.11 11.24 9.52
N TYR A 282 6.07 10.53 10.10
CA TYR A 282 7.05 9.70 9.37
C TYR A 282 6.39 8.58 8.57
N ALA A 283 5.19 8.14 8.94
CA ALA A 283 4.42 7.17 8.17
C ALA A 283 3.56 7.83 7.08
N ILE A 284 2.89 8.94 7.39
CA ILE A 284 2.01 9.63 6.44
C ILE A 284 2.79 10.12 5.22
N VAL A 285 3.99 10.68 5.43
CA VAL A 285 4.81 11.24 4.34
C VAL A 285 5.20 10.18 3.30
N PRO A 286 5.80 9.03 3.64
CA PRO A 286 6.06 7.96 2.68
C PRO A 286 4.82 7.48 1.94
N LEU A 287 3.71 7.27 2.66
CA LEU A 287 2.45 6.80 2.05
C LEU A 287 1.91 7.80 1.02
N ILE A 288 2.01 9.11 1.29
CA ILE A 288 1.66 10.15 0.32
C ILE A 288 2.61 10.13 -0.88
N PHE A 289 3.92 10.02 -0.67
CA PHE A 289 4.88 9.94 -1.77
C PHE A 289 4.69 8.70 -2.63
N LEU A 290 4.40 7.54 -2.04
CA LEU A 290 4.04 6.34 -2.77
C LEU A 290 2.78 6.53 -3.63
N MET A 291 1.81 7.30 -3.15
CA MET A 291 0.62 7.67 -3.95
C MET A 291 0.93 8.67 -5.07
N LEU A 292 1.85 9.62 -4.85
CA LEU A 292 2.16 10.67 -5.83
C LEU A 292 3.08 10.18 -6.95
N PHE A 293 4.04 9.32 -6.62
CA PHE A 293 5.08 8.86 -7.56
C PHE A 293 4.84 7.44 -8.06
N GLY A 294 4.01 6.68 -7.40
CA GLY A 294 3.55 5.36 -7.81
C GLY A 294 2.10 5.38 -8.32
N HIS A 295 1.47 4.22 -8.36
CA HIS A 295 0.04 4.14 -8.64
C HIS A 295 -0.79 4.47 -7.40
N VAL A 296 -1.85 5.26 -7.58
CA VAL A 296 -2.76 5.60 -6.48
C VAL A 296 -3.64 4.39 -6.16
N LYS A 297 -3.33 3.71 -5.07
CA LYS A 297 -4.18 2.65 -4.51
C LYS A 297 -5.07 3.22 -3.42
N TYR A 298 -6.37 2.94 -3.49
CA TYR A 298 -7.34 3.38 -2.47
C TYR A 298 -7.01 2.83 -1.08
N GLY A 299 -6.40 1.63 -1.02
CA GLY A 299 -5.95 1.02 0.23
C GLY A 299 -5.01 1.91 1.05
N LEU A 300 -4.21 2.77 0.41
CA LEU A 300 -3.30 3.69 1.12
C LEU A 300 -4.03 4.85 1.82
N LEU A 301 -5.21 5.24 1.35
CA LEU A 301 -6.01 6.30 2.00
C LEU A 301 -6.52 5.86 3.37
N ILE A 302 -6.68 4.56 3.58
CA ILE A 302 -7.17 3.99 4.85
C ILE A 302 -6.16 4.24 5.98
N PRO A 303 -4.90 3.77 5.91
CA PRO A 303 -3.93 4.04 6.96
C PRO A 303 -3.62 5.54 7.11
N ILE A 304 -3.60 6.32 6.02
CA ILE A 304 -3.42 7.77 6.09
C ILE A 304 -4.55 8.42 6.91
N GLY A 305 -5.81 8.11 6.61
CA GLY A 305 -6.95 8.63 7.36
C GLY A 305 -6.93 8.22 8.83
N ALA A 306 -6.59 6.95 9.12
CA ALA A 306 -6.48 6.44 10.48
C ALA A 306 -5.37 7.15 11.28
N LEU A 307 -4.22 7.40 10.66
CA LEU A 307 -3.11 8.14 11.26
C LEU A 307 -3.47 9.60 11.55
N ILE A 308 -4.16 10.28 10.64
CA ILE A 308 -4.63 11.66 10.86
C ILE A 308 -5.62 11.70 12.03
N GLY A 309 -6.54 10.72 12.12
CA GLY A 309 -7.48 10.61 13.24
C GLY A 309 -6.77 10.36 14.57
N PHE A 310 -5.73 9.52 14.60
CA PHE A 310 -4.88 9.32 15.76
C PHE A 310 -4.15 10.61 16.18
N LEU A 311 -3.58 11.35 15.21
CA LEU A 311 -2.88 12.62 15.48
C LEU A 311 -3.76 13.64 16.19
N ALA A 312 -5.06 13.64 15.95
CA ALA A 312 -5.99 14.54 16.66
C ALA A 312 -5.98 14.32 18.19
N TYR A 313 -5.80 13.06 18.63
CA TYR A 313 -5.61 12.73 20.05
C TYR A 313 -4.17 12.95 20.52
N ASN A 314 -3.20 12.51 19.73
CA ASN A 314 -1.79 12.53 20.11
C ASN A 314 -1.25 13.97 20.27
N LEU A 315 -1.64 14.88 19.35
CA LEU A 315 -1.29 16.30 19.43
C LEU A 315 -2.16 17.10 20.39
N GLY A 316 -3.22 16.49 20.95
CA GLY A 316 -4.04 17.09 21.98
C GLY A 316 -5.10 18.07 21.50
N TYR A 317 -5.55 17.97 20.22
CA TYR A 317 -6.66 18.80 19.71
C TYR A 317 -7.97 18.65 20.51
N PHE A 318 -8.22 17.46 21.06
CA PHE A 318 -9.34 17.22 21.97
C PHE A 318 -9.06 17.62 23.43
N GLY A 319 -7.95 18.33 23.67
CA GLY A 319 -7.49 18.78 24.98
C GLY A 319 -6.44 17.84 25.60
N LYS A 320 -5.49 18.45 26.31
CA LYS A 320 -4.32 17.76 26.92
C LYS A 320 -4.66 16.60 27.86
N LYS A 321 -5.89 16.54 28.42
CA LYS A 321 -6.37 15.44 29.26
C LYS A 321 -6.82 14.22 28.46
N ARG A 322 -7.00 14.36 27.15
CA ARG A 322 -7.53 13.32 26.24
C ARG A 322 -6.44 12.69 25.35
N GLY A 323 -5.18 12.98 25.58
CA GLY A 323 -4.05 12.43 24.81
C GLY A 323 -4.02 10.90 24.80
N VAL A 324 -3.50 10.37 23.70
CA VAL A 324 -3.23 8.94 23.46
C VAL A 324 -1.83 8.84 22.88
N PHE A 325 -1.03 7.90 23.37
CA PHE A 325 0.26 7.55 22.77
C PHE A 325 0.11 6.37 21.82
N LEU A 326 1.04 6.29 20.86
CA LEU A 326 1.06 5.25 19.86
C LEU A 326 1.36 3.87 20.47
N GLY A 327 2.39 3.82 21.33
CA GLY A 327 2.91 2.61 21.95
C GLY A 327 3.76 1.76 21.01
N ASP A 328 4.43 0.76 21.57
CA ASP A 328 5.24 -0.18 20.79
C ASP A 328 4.38 -0.95 19.76
N SER A 329 3.12 -1.22 20.10
CA SER A 329 2.14 -1.84 19.22
C SER A 329 1.87 -0.99 17.97
N GLY A 330 1.77 0.33 18.10
CA GLY A 330 1.47 1.20 16.98
C GLY A 330 2.69 1.50 16.12
N SER A 331 3.81 1.83 16.71
CA SER A 331 5.04 2.17 15.97
C SER A 331 5.55 0.99 15.13
N ASN A 332 5.54 -0.24 15.68
CA ASN A 332 5.93 -1.45 14.95
C ASN A 332 4.94 -1.79 13.84
N PHE A 333 3.63 -1.69 14.10
CA PHE A 333 2.60 -1.92 13.09
C PHE A 333 2.74 -0.95 11.91
N ILE A 334 2.89 0.34 12.20
CA ILE A 334 3.03 1.38 11.16
C ILE A 334 4.33 1.18 10.37
N GLY A 335 5.44 0.89 11.06
CA GLY A 335 6.72 0.59 10.41
C GLY A 335 6.62 -0.61 9.47
N PHE A 336 5.91 -1.68 9.88
CA PHE A 336 5.64 -2.85 9.05
C PHE A 336 4.81 -2.49 7.80
N VAL A 337 3.70 -1.77 7.97
CA VAL A 337 2.83 -1.37 6.85
C VAL A 337 3.59 -0.51 5.85
N VAL A 338 4.33 0.50 6.30
CA VAL A 338 5.13 1.38 5.42
C VAL A 338 6.21 0.57 4.69
N ALA A 339 6.94 -0.31 5.41
CA ALA A 339 7.99 -1.14 4.82
C ALA A 339 7.44 -2.06 3.73
N MET A 340 6.40 -2.83 4.02
CA MET A 340 5.82 -3.78 3.05
C MET A 340 5.17 -3.05 1.86
N THR A 341 4.59 -1.87 2.08
CA THR A 341 4.10 -1.03 0.99
C THR A 341 5.24 -0.58 0.08
N CYS A 342 6.38 -0.14 0.64
CA CYS A 342 7.58 0.18 -0.15
C CYS A 342 8.09 -1.01 -0.96
N VAL A 343 8.09 -2.22 -0.38
CA VAL A 343 8.46 -3.47 -1.07
C VAL A 343 7.50 -3.72 -2.24
N ASN A 344 6.21 -3.70 -2.01
CA ASN A 344 5.19 -3.94 -3.05
C ASN A 344 5.34 -2.95 -4.23
N TYR A 345 5.45 -1.65 -3.97
CA TYR A 345 5.58 -0.64 -5.02
C TYR A 345 6.90 -0.73 -5.80
N SER A 346 7.97 -1.23 -5.18
CA SER A 346 9.28 -1.31 -5.81
C SER A 346 9.57 -2.65 -6.49
N GLN A 347 8.89 -3.73 -6.10
CA GLN A 347 9.19 -5.08 -6.60
C GLN A 347 8.07 -5.65 -7.47
N THR A 348 6.83 -5.53 -7.05
CA THR A 348 5.68 -6.13 -7.74
C THR A 348 5.05 -5.14 -8.72
N GLU A 349 4.76 -3.93 -8.26
CA GLU A 349 4.19 -2.88 -9.11
C GLU A 349 5.22 -2.24 -10.05
N LEU A 350 6.52 -2.32 -9.70
CA LEU A 350 7.66 -1.75 -10.44
C LEU A 350 7.48 -0.26 -10.80
N THR A 351 6.65 0.45 -10.04
CA THR A 351 6.33 1.87 -10.31
C THR A 351 7.39 2.82 -9.76
N ILE A 352 8.14 2.34 -8.76
CA ILE A 352 9.17 3.12 -8.07
C ILE A 352 10.43 2.27 -7.94
N ASN A 353 11.59 2.87 -8.23
CA ASN A 353 12.85 2.19 -7.99
C ASN A 353 13.07 1.92 -6.49
N PRO A 354 13.68 0.78 -6.09
CA PRO A 354 13.91 0.43 -4.69
C PRO A 354 14.65 1.51 -3.91
N VAL A 355 15.61 2.19 -4.54
CA VAL A 355 16.34 3.32 -3.93
C VAL A 355 15.43 4.52 -3.67
N THR A 356 14.50 4.81 -4.57
CA THR A 356 13.53 5.89 -4.38
C THR A 356 12.62 5.57 -3.20
N ALA A 357 12.14 4.33 -3.08
CA ALA A 357 11.35 3.88 -1.93
C ALA A 357 12.13 4.04 -0.61
N LEU A 358 13.44 3.73 -0.61
CA LEU A 358 14.32 3.92 0.54
C LEU A 358 14.40 5.41 0.95
N TRP A 359 14.48 6.34 -0.03
CA TRP A 359 14.50 7.78 0.26
C TRP A 359 13.22 8.28 0.92
N PHE A 360 12.06 7.69 0.61
CA PHE A 360 10.80 8.09 1.26
C PHE A 360 10.78 7.77 2.76
N VAL A 361 11.52 6.75 3.19
CA VAL A 361 11.65 6.35 4.60
C VAL A 361 13.01 6.74 5.21
N ALA A 362 13.75 7.62 4.54
CA ALA A 362 15.10 7.98 4.96
C ALA A 362 15.16 8.63 6.35
N LEU A 363 14.18 9.45 6.71
CA LEU A 363 14.19 10.18 8.00
C LEU A 363 14.24 9.24 9.20
N PRO A 364 13.30 8.30 9.40
CA PRO A 364 13.39 7.36 10.53
C PRO A 364 14.61 6.44 10.45
N LEU A 365 15.06 6.06 9.24
CA LEU A 365 16.24 5.22 9.08
C LEU A 365 17.54 5.97 9.47
N LEU A 366 17.72 7.20 9.01
CA LEU A 366 18.90 7.99 9.32
C LEU A 366 18.99 8.34 10.79
N ASP A 367 17.85 8.65 11.44
CA ASP A 367 17.79 8.85 12.88
C ASP A 367 18.24 7.58 13.63
N CYS A 368 17.68 6.43 13.29
CA CYS A 368 18.06 5.13 13.85
C CYS A 368 19.55 4.82 13.66
N ILE A 369 20.05 4.95 12.40
CA ILE A 369 21.47 4.70 12.08
C ILE A 369 22.37 5.67 12.85
N GLY A 370 21.99 6.93 12.96
CA GLY A 370 22.71 7.97 13.69
C GLY A 370 22.87 7.63 15.18
N VAL A 371 21.78 7.18 15.82
CA VAL A 371 21.80 6.71 17.22
C VAL A 371 22.68 5.47 17.38
N PHE A 372 22.56 4.48 16.48
CA PHE A 372 23.41 3.28 16.50
C PHE A 372 24.89 3.63 16.37
N ALA A 373 25.26 4.47 15.39
CA ALA A 373 26.62 4.91 15.17
C ALA A 373 27.17 5.69 16.39
N SER A 374 26.40 6.62 16.94
CA SER A 374 26.76 7.37 18.13
C SER A 374 27.02 6.45 19.33
N ARG A 375 26.18 5.44 19.55
CA ARG A 375 26.33 4.47 20.63
C ARG A 375 27.57 3.59 20.46
N LEU A 376 27.80 3.09 19.24
CA LEU A 376 29.01 2.32 18.92
C LEU A 376 30.30 3.13 19.18
N ILE A 377 30.32 4.40 18.74
CA ILE A 377 31.48 5.30 18.99
C ILE A 377 31.70 5.51 20.49
N LYS A 378 30.61 5.62 21.27
CA LYS A 378 30.69 5.76 22.75
C LYS A 378 30.98 4.44 23.51
N GLY A 379 31.13 3.31 22.78
CA GLY A 379 31.32 2.00 23.38
C GLY A 379 30.11 1.47 24.16
N VAL A 380 28.91 1.99 23.84
CA VAL A 380 27.64 1.58 24.47
C VAL A 380 26.93 0.59 23.55
N MET A 381 26.32 -0.45 24.13
CA MET A 381 25.52 -1.39 23.33
C MET A 381 24.38 -0.68 22.60
N PRO A 382 24.24 -0.87 21.25
CA PRO A 382 23.24 -0.18 20.42
C PRO A 382 21.80 -0.33 20.89
N PHE A 383 21.45 -1.51 21.40
CA PHE A 383 20.08 -1.85 21.86
C PHE A 383 19.79 -1.44 23.33
N ARG A 384 20.72 -0.78 24.01
CA ARG A 384 20.48 -0.31 25.38
C ARG A 384 19.49 0.85 25.36
N PRO A 385 18.44 0.85 26.21
CA PRO A 385 17.55 2.01 26.35
C PRO A 385 18.35 3.28 26.70
N GLY A 386 18.14 4.37 25.96
CA GLY A 386 18.85 5.63 26.14
C GLY A 386 18.01 6.82 25.66
N ARG A 387 18.56 8.05 25.82
CA ARG A 387 17.95 9.32 25.40
C ARG A 387 18.80 10.00 24.31
N ASP A 388 19.37 9.24 23.39
CA ASP A 388 20.35 9.74 22.43
C ASP A 388 19.69 10.20 21.10
N HIS A 389 18.37 10.43 21.10
CA HIS A 389 17.59 10.92 19.94
C HIS A 389 17.53 12.43 19.91
#